data_8a990168ff3def20d1032db3fc3ac4de
#
_entry.id   8a990168ff3def20d1032db3fc3ac4de
#
_cell.length_a   1.000
_cell.length_b   1.000
_cell.length_c   1.000
_cell.angle_alpha   90.00
_cell.angle_beta   90.00
_cell.angle_gamma   90.00
#
_symmetry.space_group_name_H-M   'P 1'
#
loop_
_entity.id
_entity.type
_entity.pdbx_description
1 polymer ?
#
loop_
_entity_poly.entity_id
_entity_poly.type
_entity_poly.pdbx_seq_one_letter_code
_entity_poly.pdbx_strand_id
1 'polypeptide(L)'
;MLNNIKISQTTDEIVLNVNIVADIEEVAEELTEKIVKLKEFYQSAKTPIRITGRLFTEGEMERLKKIINSEIEVEVNFDEPSDLLGLHAIKKTFKTEMDVSETKYIQYSLRSGQSEEYSGSLVVIGDVNAGAEVIAGGNIFILGALRGLAHAGAGGNTNAIIAANSIDATQLRIANVVKEIEAKSEKCPICKIVNNEIVIN
;
A
#
# COMPACT_ATOMS: atom_id res chain seq x y z
N MET A 1 -26.80 -13.33 23.27
CA MET A 1 -26.52 -11.99 22.73
C MET A 1 -25.16 -12.03 22.05
N LEU A 2 -25.10 -11.75 20.78
CA LEU A 2 -23.83 -11.59 20.05
C LEU A 2 -23.15 -10.35 20.64
N ASN A 3 -21.91 -10.49 21.12
CA ASN A 3 -21.16 -9.40 21.69
C ASN A 3 -20.35 -8.75 20.55
N ASN A 4 -20.98 -7.85 19.80
CA ASN A 4 -20.40 -7.19 18.63
C ASN A 4 -19.42 -6.08 18.97
N ILE A 5 -19.47 -5.54 20.21
CA ILE A 5 -18.59 -4.49 20.70
C ILE A 5 -17.88 -4.95 21.98
N LYS A 6 -16.55 -4.95 21.93
CA LYS A 6 -15.70 -5.17 23.10
C LYS A 6 -15.04 -3.86 23.50
N ILE A 7 -15.28 -3.40 24.74
CA ILE A 7 -14.68 -2.20 25.30
C ILE A 7 -13.44 -2.60 26.07
N SER A 8 -12.32 -1.94 25.81
CA SER A 8 -11.07 -2.04 26.56
C SER A 8 -10.47 -0.67 26.78
N GLN A 9 -9.67 -0.52 27.83
CA GLN A 9 -9.00 0.73 28.18
C GLN A 9 -7.50 0.49 28.16
N THR A 10 -6.78 1.41 27.54
CA THR A 10 -5.32 1.52 27.58
C THR A 10 -4.92 2.76 28.38
N THR A 11 -3.63 3.03 28.50
CA THR A 11 -3.13 4.23 29.20
C THR A 11 -3.54 5.53 28.51
N ASP A 12 -3.65 5.51 27.18
CA ASP A 12 -3.78 6.70 26.34
C ASP A 12 -5.15 6.83 25.65
N GLU A 13 -5.94 5.75 25.62
CA GLU A 13 -7.21 5.72 24.88
C GLU A 13 -8.18 4.65 25.40
N ILE A 14 -9.47 4.82 25.10
CA ILE A 14 -10.51 3.80 25.24
C ILE A 14 -10.75 3.18 23.87
N VAL A 15 -10.62 1.87 23.77
CA VAL A 15 -10.75 1.15 22.48
C VAL A 15 -12.07 0.38 22.44
N LEU A 16 -12.88 0.69 21.42
CA LEU A 16 -14.09 -0.05 21.06
C LEU A 16 -13.76 -0.98 19.88
N ASN A 17 -13.57 -2.25 20.15
CA ASN A 17 -13.34 -3.23 19.09
C ASN A 17 -14.68 -3.80 18.61
N VAL A 18 -15.01 -3.53 17.34
CA VAL A 18 -16.24 -3.96 16.67
C VAL A 18 -15.98 -5.23 15.87
N ASN A 19 -16.89 -6.18 15.95
CA ASN A 19 -16.80 -7.43 15.19
C ASN A 19 -16.88 -7.12 13.68
N ILE A 20 -15.94 -7.67 12.90
CA ILE A 20 -15.79 -7.41 11.46
C ILE A 20 -17.03 -7.78 10.63
N VAL A 21 -17.83 -8.75 11.08
CA VAL A 21 -19.04 -9.21 10.38
C VAL A 21 -20.35 -8.64 10.94
N ALA A 22 -20.27 -7.78 11.97
CA ALA A 22 -21.47 -7.21 12.58
C ALA A 22 -22.15 -6.17 11.66
N ASP A 23 -23.48 -6.23 11.63
CA ASP A 23 -24.28 -5.20 10.96
C ASP A 23 -24.23 -3.87 11.74
N ILE A 24 -24.26 -2.73 11.03
CA ILE A 24 -24.16 -1.41 11.64
C ILE A 24 -25.36 -1.10 12.55
N GLU A 25 -26.53 -1.63 12.23
CA GLU A 25 -27.72 -1.44 13.07
C GLU A 25 -27.53 -2.12 14.43
N GLU A 26 -27.05 -3.39 14.42
CA GLU A 26 -26.74 -4.15 15.63
C GLU A 26 -25.65 -3.47 16.46
N VAL A 27 -24.63 -2.93 15.79
CA VAL A 27 -23.53 -2.20 16.45
C VAL A 27 -24.05 -0.91 17.09
N ALA A 28 -24.91 -0.17 16.42
CA ALA A 28 -25.48 1.08 16.94
C ALA A 28 -26.40 0.83 18.15
N GLU A 29 -27.23 -0.23 18.11
CA GLU A 29 -28.07 -0.63 19.22
C GLU A 29 -27.23 -1.06 20.43
N GLU A 30 -26.25 -1.92 20.23
CA GLU A 30 -25.38 -2.40 21.29
C GLU A 30 -24.53 -1.27 21.89
N LEU A 31 -24.08 -0.31 21.07
CA LEU A 31 -23.36 0.88 21.54
C LEU A 31 -24.24 1.72 22.45
N THR A 32 -25.51 1.91 22.08
CA THR A 32 -26.48 2.64 22.90
C THR A 32 -26.72 1.97 24.23
N GLU A 33 -26.81 0.64 24.26
CA GLU A 33 -26.93 -0.11 25.52
C GLU A 33 -25.65 0.00 26.40
N LYS A 34 -24.49 0.04 25.77
CA LYS A 34 -23.20 0.10 26.44
C LYS A 34 -22.72 1.51 26.77
N ILE A 35 -23.46 2.55 26.38
CA ILE A 35 -23.06 3.95 26.52
C ILE A 35 -22.80 4.34 27.97
N VAL A 36 -23.60 3.82 28.91
CA VAL A 36 -23.43 4.07 30.35
C VAL A 36 -22.08 3.57 30.84
N LYS A 37 -21.72 2.34 30.44
CA LYS A 37 -20.41 1.74 30.78
C LYS A 37 -19.26 2.50 30.13
N LEU A 38 -19.43 2.94 28.90
CA LEU A 38 -18.44 3.74 28.19
C LEU A 38 -18.21 5.08 28.90
N LYS A 39 -19.28 5.70 29.40
CA LYS A 39 -19.23 6.94 30.17
C LYS A 39 -18.45 6.78 31.50
N GLU A 40 -18.61 5.65 32.18
CA GLU A 40 -17.83 5.34 33.38
C GLU A 40 -16.33 5.23 33.08
N PHE A 41 -15.95 4.53 31.99
CA PHE A 41 -14.56 4.47 31.55
C PHE A 41 -14.01 5.86 31.21
N TYR A 42 -14.75 6.66 30.47
CA TYR A 42 -14.33 8.00 30.09
C TYR A 42 -14.17 8.93 31.30
N GLN A 43 -15.07 8.88 32.27
CA GLN A 43 -14.96 9.69 33.50
C GLN A 43 -13.70 9.39 34.30
N SER A 44 -13.23 8.14 34.27
CA SER A 44 -12.02 7.74 34.99
C SER A 44 -10.73 8.12 34.25
N ALA A 45 -10.72 8.10 32.92
CA ALA A 45 -9.51 8.25 32.10
C ALA A 45 -9.40 9.60 31.38
N LYS A 46 -10.55 10.17 30.94
CA LYS A 46 -10.64 11.39 30.10
C LYS A 46 -9.77 11.32 28.84
N THR A 47 -9.65 10.13 28.27
CA THR A 47 -8.85 9.84 27.08
C THR A 47 -9.73 9.73 25.85
N PRO A 48 -9.22 9.98 24.63
CA PRO A 48 -9.99 9.82 23.39
C PRO A 48 -10.52 8.39 23.23
N ILE A 49 -11.59 8.25 22.43
CA ILE A 49 -12.17 6.95 22.11
C ILE A 49 -11.74 6.57 20.71
N ARG A 50 -11.20 5.35 20.53
CA ARG A 50 -10.89 4.79 19.22
C ARG A 50 -11.81 3.61 18.91
N ILE A 51 -12.42 3.62 17.71
CA ILE A 51 -13.26 2.55 17.20
C ILE A 51 -12.46 1.78 16.15
N THR A 52 -12.32 0.47 16.36
CA THR A 52 -11.49 -0.43 15.56
C THR A 52 -12.25 -1.73 15.22
N GLY A 53 -11.64 -2.61 14.44
CA GLY A 53 -12.10 -3.97 14.16
C GLY A 53 -12.70 -4.15 12.77
N ARG A 54 -13.22 -3.10 12.12
CA ARG A 54 -13.68 -3.11 10.72
C ARG A 54 -13.52 -1.74 10.07
N LEU A 55 -13.65 -1.71 8.75
CA LEU A 55 -13.78 -0.45 8.01
C LEU A 55 -15.19 0.10 8.16
N PHE A 56 -15.31 1.41 8.33
CA PHE A 56 -16.56 2.13 8.42
C PHE A 56 -16.67 3.12 7.26
N THR A 57 -17.86 3.25 6.69
CA THR A 57 -18.19 4.32 5.75
C THR A 57 -18.33 5.65 6.50
N GLU A 58 -18.23 6.78 5.80
CA GLU A 58 -18.41 8.11 6.41
C GLU A 58 -19.73 8.22 7.16
N GLY A 59 -20.84 7.72 6.58
CA GLY A 59 -22.16 7.73 7.22
C GLY A 59 -22.24 6.88 8.50
N GLU A 60 -21.57 5.72 8.53
CA GLU A 60 -21.46 4.88 9.74
C GLU A 60 -20.64 5.57 10.81
N MET A 61 -19.51 6.19 10.44
CA MET A 61 -18.65 6.94 11.36
C MET A 61 -19.39 8.10 12.00
N GLU A 62 -20.12 8.90 11.20
CA GLU A 62 -20.92 9.99 11.72
C GLU A 62 -22.02 9.52 12.67
N ARG A 63 -22.69 8.42 12.34
CA ARG A 63 -23.73 7.83 13.18
C ARG A 63 -23.18 7.37 14.53
N LEU A 64 -22.07 6.65 14.56
CA LEU A 64 -21.44 6.20 15.80
C LEU A 64 -20.91 7.38 16.64
N LYS A 65 -20.29 8.38 16.00
CA LYS A 65 -19.88 9.63 16.66
C LYS A 65 -21.06 10.33 17.32
N LYS A 66 -22.21 10.41 16.62
CA LYS A 66 -23.40 11.06 17.15
C LYS A 66 -23.96 10.34 18.37
N ILE A 67 -23.97 9.01 18.37
CA ILE A 67 -24.40 8.21 19.53
C ILE A 67 -23.48 8.47 20.74
N ILE A 68 -22.17 8.46 20.54
CA ILE A 68 -21.21 8.69 21.62
C ILE A 68 -21.32 10.14 22.12
N ASN A 69 -21.33 11.11 21.23
CA ASN A 69 -21.32 12.54 21.57
C ASN A 69 -22.64 13.04 22.13
N SER A 70 -23.74 12.27 22.02
CA SER A 70 -24.98 12.59 22.71
C SER A 70 -24.88 12.48 24.24
N GLU A 71 -23.96 11.67 24.77
CA GLU A 71 -23.77 11.40 26.19
C GLU A 71 -22.39 11.79 26.73
N ILE A 72 -21.37 11.83 25.86
CA ILE A 72 -19.98 12.05 26.22
C ILE A 72 -19.36 13.00 25.20
N GLU A 73 -18.96 14.19 25.63
CA GLU A 73 -18.21 15.13 24.77
C GLU A 73 -16.75 14.68 24.72
N VAL A 74 -16.41 13.93 23.66
CA VAL A 74 -15.09 13.30 23.50
C VAL A 74 -14.68 13.22 22.02
N GLU A 75 -13.38 13.24 21.78
CA GLU A 75 -12.83 12.96 20.45
C GLU A 75 -12.97 11.47 20.13
N VAL A 76 -13.62 11.16 19.00
CA VAL A 76 -13.82 9.79 18.50
C VAL A 76 -13.04 9.61 17.23
N ASN A 77 -12.06 8.73 17.28
CA ASN A 77 -11.18 8.36 16.17
C ASN A 77 -11.55 6.98 15.64
N PHE A 78 -11.33 6.76 14.35
CA PHE A 78 -11.52 5.46 13.69
C PHE A 78 -10.19 5.02 13.09
N ASP A 79 -9.97 3.71 13.06
CA ASP A 79 -8.81 3.17 12.36
C ASP A 79 -8.92 3.47 10.85
N GLU A 80 -7.82 3.91 10.28
CA GLU A 80 -7.71 4.00 8.82
C GLU A 80 -7.56 2.60 8.21
N PRO A 81 -7.91 2.42 6.90
CA PRO A 81 -7.74 1.14 6.20
C PRO A 81 -6.34 0.54 6.33
N SER A 82 -5.33 1.39 6.42
CA SER A 82 -3.93 1.02 6.66
C SER A 82 -3.69 0.34 8.00
N ASP A 83 -4.44 0.69 9.03
CA ASP A 83 -4.25 0.20 10.39
C ASP A 83 -4.86 -1.20 10.57
N LEU A 84 -6.01 -1.45 9.94
CA LEU A 84 -6.72 -2.73 10.01
C LEU A 84 -6.02 -3.85 9.24
N LEU A 85 -5.29 -3.54 8.19
CA LEU A 85 -4.56 -4.52 7.39
C LEU A 85 -3.20 -4.92 7.99
N GLY A 86 -2.85 -4.43 9.16
CA GLY A 86 -1.56 -4.71 9.78
C GLY A 86 -0.37 -4.11 9.02
N LEU A 87 -0.62 -3.23 8.05
CA LEU A 87 0.41 -2.56 7.26
C LEU A 87 1.33 -1.71 8.13
N HIS A 88 0.85 -1.21 9.28
CA HIS A 88 1.71 -0.55 10.27
C HIS A 88 2.75 -1.49 10.89
N ALA A 89 2.37 -2.74 11.17
CA ALA A 89 3.31 -3.75 11.65
C ALA A 89 4.32 -4.10 10.55
N ILE A 90 3.86 -4.18 9.30
CA ILE A 90 4.70 -4.41 8.12
C ILE A 90 5.64 -3.21 7.89
N LYS A 91 5.15 -1.95 7.93
CA LYS A 91 5.98 -0.75 7.81
C LYS A 91 7.04 -0.65 8.91
N LYS A 92 6.75 -1.10 10.13
CA LYS A 92 7.71 -1.07 11.25
C LYS A 92 8.76 -2.18 11.17
N THR A 93 8.42 -3.29 10.52
CA THR A 93 9.33 -4.44 10.31
C THR A 93 10.14 -4.29 9.03
N PHE A 94 9.52 -3.76 7.97
CA PHE A 94 10.21 -3.38 6.74
C PHE A 94 10.48 -1.87 6.78
N LYS A 95 11.67 -1.48 7.21
CA LYS A 95 12.25 -0.14 7.00
C LYS A 95 12.55 0.11 5.51
N THR A 96 11.61 -0.22 4.66
CA THR A 96 11.68 0.14 3.26
C THR A 96 10.65 1.22 3.09
N GLU A 97 11.07 2.45 2.84
CA GLU A 97 10.22 3.47 2.25
C GLU A 97 9.65 2.85 0.97
N MET A 98 8.45 2.28 1.07
CA MET A 98 7.72 1.89 -0.12
C MET A 98 7.29 3.21 -0.75
N ASP A 99 7.97 3.57 -1.81
CA ASP A 99 7.57 4.63 -2.71
C ASP A 99 6.17 4.26 -3.22
N VAL A 100 5.13 4.89 -2.65
CA VAL A 100 3.73 4.64 -3.00
C VAL A 100 3.45 5.41 -4.30
N SER A 101 4.28 5.19 -5.31
CA SER A 101 4.01 5.67 -6.65
C SER A 101 2.90 4.82 -7.25
N GLU A 102 1.92 5.48 -7.88
CA GLU A 102 0.87 4.79 -8.62
C GLU A 102 1.50 3.80 -9.60
N THR A 103 0.87 2.63 -9.76
CA THR A 103 1.37 1.59 -10.64
C THR A 103 0.41 1.36 -11.79
N LYS A 104 0.91 1.46 -13.04
CA LYS A 104 0.17 1.14 -14.25
C LYS A 104 0.45 -0.30 -14.68
N TYR A 105 -0.60 -1.05 -15.00
CA TYR A 105 -0.52 -2.41 -15.50
C TYR A 105 -0.77 -2.45 -17.01
N ILE A 106 0.15 -3.05 -17.75
CA ILE A 106 0.09 -3.26 -19.20
C ILE A 106 -0.14 -4.75 -19.43
N GLN A 107 -1.32 -5.14 -19.96
CA GLN A 107 -1.73 -6.54 -20.11
C GLN A 107 -1.46 -7.10 -21.52
N TYR A 108 -0.40 -6.63 -22.16
CA TYR A 108 0.03 -7.10 -23.48
C TYR A 108 1.54 -6.93 -23.69
N SER A 109 2.08 -7.68 -24.65
CA SER A 109 3.48 -7.54 -25.04
C SER A 109 3.68 -6.31 -25.92
N LEU A 110 4.73 -5.54 -25.64
CA LEU A 110 5.14 -4.41 -26.47
C LEU A 110 5.96 -4.89 -27.67
N ARG A 111 5.67 -4.34 -28.85
CA ARG A 111 6.32 -4.66 -30.11
C ARG A 111 7.20 -3.52 -30.57
N SER A 112 8.10 -3.81 -31.51
CA SER A 112 8.98 -2.80 -32.11
C SER A 112 8.23 -1.54 -32.51
N GLY A 113 8.75 -0.38 -32.18
CA GLY A 113 8.16 0.93 -32.42
C GLY A 113 7.07 1.34 -31.42
N GLN A 114 6.72 0.52 -30.41
CA GLN A 114 5.82 0.89 -29.32
C GLN A 114 6.62 1.39 -28.14
N SER A 115 6.15 2.46 -27.52
CA SER A 115 6.69 3.01 -26.28
C SER A 115 5.56 3.21 -25.27
N GLU A 116 5.82 2.85 -24.01
CA GLU A 116 4.96 3.11 -22.88
C GLU A 116 5.70 3.91 -21.82
N GLU A 117 5.13 5.06 -21.46
CA GLU A 117 5.69 5.97 -20.45
C GLU A 117 4.69 6.19 -19.32
N TYR A 118 5.18 6.21 -18.10
CA TYR A 118 4.36 6.48 -16.91
C TYR A 118 5.17 7.11 -15.80
N SER A 119 4.59 8.09 -15.10
CA SER A 119 5.25 8.81 -14.01
C SER A 119 5.49 7.98 -12.73
N GLY A 120 4.69 6.93 -12.51
CA GLY A 120 4.83 5.97 -11.42
C GLY A 120 5.58 4.71 -11.84
N SER A 121 5.21 3.56 -11.26
CA SER A 121 5.78 2.25 -11.59
C SER A 121 5.01 1.57 -12.73
N LEU A 122 5.69 0.74 -13.53
CA LEU A 122 5.10 -0.04 -14.62
C LEU A 122 5.20 -1.54 -14.37
N VAL A 123 4.10 -2.26 -14.60
CA VAL A 123 4.06 -3.73 -14.63
C VAL A 123 3.61 -4.16 -16.02
N VAL A 124 4.47 -4.86 -16.74
CA VAL A 124 4.16 -5.42 -18.07
C VAL A 124 3.84 -6.90 -17.92
N ILE A 125 2.58 -7.29 -18.16
CA ILE A 125 2.12 -8.67 -18.20
C ILE A 125 2.29 -9.17 -19.63
N GLY A 126 3.53 -9.44 -20.01
CA GLY A 126 3.94 -9.82 -21.37
C GLY A 126 5.42 -9.54 -21.59
N ASP A 127 5.87 -9.61 -22.84
CA ASP A 127 7.24 -9.31 -23.26
C ASP A 127 7.40 -7.84 -23.67
N VAL A 128 8.61 -7.31 -23.50
CA VAL A 128 9.05 -6.06 -24.14
C VAL A 128 10.03 -6.45 -25.25
N ASN A 129 9.55 -6.48 -26.50
CA ASN A 129 10.33 -6.97 -27.62
C ASN A 129 11.37 -5.96 -28.11
N ALA A 130 12.34 -6.43 -28.88
CA ALA A 130 13.38 -5.58 -29.47
C ALA A 130 12.74 -4.41 -30.26
N GLY A 131 13.26 -3.19 -30.03
CA GLY A 131 12.71 -1.96 -30.61
C GLY A 131 11.46 -1.41 -29.93
N ALA A 132 11.00 -2.03 -28.83
CA ALA A 132 10.02 -1.47 -27.95
C ALA A 132 10.71 -0.79 -26.75
N GLU A 133 10.01 0.13 -26.09
CA GLU A 133 10.53 0.92 -24.99
C GLU A 133 9.52 1.02 -23.83
N VAL A 134 10.02 0.92 -22.59
CA VAL A 134 9.25 1.18 -21.38
C VAL A 134 10.00 2.16 -20.48
N ILE A 135 9.31 3.25 -20.09
CA ILE A 135 9.87 4.32 -19.28
C ILE A 135 8.98 4.51 -18.05
N ALA A 136 9.56 4.46 -16.87
CA ALA A 136 8.86 4.66 -15.60
C ALA A 136 9.57 5.65 -14.71
N GLY A 137 8.83 6.55 -14.07
CA GLY A 137 9.36 7.38 -12.99
C GLY A 137 9.72 6.57 -11.74
N GLY A 138 9.02 5.44 -11.51
CA GLY A 138 9.27 4.45 -10.48
C GLY A 138 9.94 3.17 -11.01
N ASN A 139 9.49 2.02 -10.52
CA ASN A 139 10.02 0.70 -10.86
C ASN A 139 9.43 0.14 -12.15
N ILE A 140 10.14 -0.82 -12.78
CA ILE A 140 9.65 -1.58 -13.93
C ILE A 140 9.70 -3.07 -13.61
N PHE A 141 8.53 -3.75 -13.76
CA PHE A 141 8.40 -5.19 -13.62
C PHE A 141 7.86 -5.78 -14.91
N ILE A 142 8.57 -6.76 -15.48
CA ILE A 142 8.20 -7.41 -16.74
C ILE A 142 8.05 -8.91 -16.46
N LEU A 143 6.82 -9.43 -16.54
CA LEU A 143 6.54 -10.85 -16.27
C LEU A 143 7.01 -11.76 -17.41
N GLY A 144 7.36 -11.19 -18.56
CA GLY A 144 7.97 -11.86 -19.70
C GLY A 144 9.44 -11.52 -19.89
N ALA A 145 9.91 -11.64 -21.12
CA ALA A 145 11.27 -11.30 -21.52
C ALA A 145 11.43 -9.83 -21.86
N LEU A 146 12.48 -9.21 -21.34
CA LEU A 146 12.91 -7.86 -21.70
C LEU A 146 13.98 -7.96 -22.81
N ARG A 147 13.61 -7.61 -24.06
CA ARG A 147 14.50 -7.53 -25.21
C ARG A 147 14.62 -6.11 -25.76
N GLY A 148 13.70 -5.24 -25.36
CA GLY A 148 13.69 -3.82 -25.72
C GLY A 148 14.46 -2.96 -24.72
N LEU A 149 14.17 -1.66 -24.69
CA LEU A 149 14.75 -0.69 -23.76
C LEU A 149 13.85 -0.55 -22.53
N ALA A 150 14.45 -0.58 -21.36
CA ALA A 150 13.79 -0.24 -20.10
C ALA A 150 14.55 0.88 -19.37
N HIS A 151 13.80 1.94 -18.99
CA HIS A 151 14.31 3.06 -18.23
C HIS A 151 13.46 3.27 -16.97
N ALA A 152 13.92 2.77 -15.85
CA ALA A 152 13.30 2.98 -14.52
C ALA A 152 13.87 4.24 -13.85
N GLY A 153 13.09 4.84 -12.97
CA GLY A 153 13.54 6.01 -12.22
C GLY A 153 13.79 7.23 -13.10
N ALA A 154 13.05 7.41 -14.22
CA ALA A 154 13.28 8.46 -15.22
C ALA A 154 13.21 9.88 -14.63
N GLY A 155 12.52 10.08 -13.51
CA GLY A 155 12.50 11.33 -12.75
C GLY A 155 13.71 11.57 -11.82
N GLY A 156 14.75 10.71 -11.88
CA GLY A 156 15.94 10.79 -11.03
C GLY A 156 15.93 9.84 -9.82
N ASN A 157 14.96 8.93 -9.72
CA ASN A 157 14.88 7.94 -8.63
C ASN A 157 15.98 6.87 -8.81
N THR A 158 17.07 6.99 -8.06
CA THR A 158 18.19 6.04 -8.06
C THR A 158 17.90 4.75 -7.30
N ASN A 159 16.81 4.69 -6.52
CA ASN A 159 16.37 3.49 -5.82
C ASN A 159 15.44 2.61 -6.66
N ALA A 160 15.07 3.07 -7.88
CA ALA A 160 14.24 2.31 -8.77
C ALA A 160 14.91 1.00 -9.20
N ILE A 161 14.09 -0.03 -9.46
CA ILE A 161 14.56 -1.34 -9.90
C ILE A 161 13.91 -1.71 -11.25
N ILE A 162 14.61 -2.55 -12.01
CA ILE A 162 14.07 -3.25 -13.17
C ILE A 162 14.12 -4.74 -12.86
N ALA A 163 12.99 -5.44 -12.95
CA ALA A 163 12.93 -6.88 -12.82
C ALA A 163 12.19 -7.48 -14.03
N ALA A 164 12.69 -8.60 -14.54
CA ALA A 164 12.08 -9.31 -15.64
C ALA A 164 12.21 -10.83 -15.45
N ASN A 165 11.39 -11.63 -16.15
CA ASN A 165 11.59 -13.08 -16.15
C ASN A 165 12.93 -13.46 -16.82
N SER A 166 13.31 -12.73 -17.86
CA SER A 166 14.65 -12.80 -18.48
C SER A 166 15.03 -11.46 -19.10
N ILE A 167 16.33 -11.18 -19.18
CA ILE A 167 16.86 -9.97 -19.83
C ILE A 167 17.78 -10.38 -20.97
N ASP A 168 17.44 -9.92 -22.18
CA ASP A 168 18.15 -10.11 -23.43
C ASP A 168 18.16 -8.77 -24.21
N ALA A 169 18.21 -7.68 -23.45
CA ALA A 169 18.25 -6.31 -23.95
C ALA A 169 19.69 -5.89 -24.22
N THR A 170 19.88 -4.94 -25.11
CA THR A 170 21.21 -4.35 -25.37
C THR A 170 21.63 -3.38 -24.28
N GLN A 171 20.65 -2.72 -23.64
CA GLN A 171 20.91 -1.66 -22.68
C GLN A 171 19.76 -1.55 -21.67
N LEU A 172 20.11 -1.24 -20.41
CA LEU A 172 19.18 -0.85 -19.35
C LEU A 172 19.55 0.52 -18.79
N ARG A 173 18.53 1.21 -18.28
CA ARG A 173 18.74 2.50 -17.64
C ARG A 173 17.98 2.61 -16.32
N ILE A 174 18.65 3.09 -15.28
CA ILE A 174 18.04 3.45 -14.00
C ILE A 174 18.49 4.87 -13.66
N ALA A 175 17.55 5.78 -13.52
CA ALA A 175 17.82 7.22 -13.39
C ALA A 175 18.81 7.70 -14.45
N ASN A 176 19.96 8.18 -14.07
CA ASN A 176 21.02 8.66 -14.98
C ASN A 176 22.09 7.61 -15.29
N VAL A 177 21.98 6.41 -14.69
CA VAL A 177 22.97 5.34 -14.88
C VAL A 177 22.53 4.43 -16.00
N VAL A 178 23.42 4.15 -16.93
CA VAL A 178 23.21 3.28 -18.10
C VAL A 178 24.12 2.07 -17.98
N LYS A 179 23.60 0.89 -18.31
CA LYS A 179 24.37 -0.35 -18.41
C LYS A 179 24.12 -1.04 -19.73
N GLU A 180 25.18 -1.32 -20.45
CA GLU A 180 25.14 -2.23 -21.59
C GLU A 180 25.13 -3.68 -21.10
N ILE A 181 24.34 -4.53 -21.75
CA ILE A 181 24.16 -5.94 -21.42
C ILE A 181 24.93 -6.78 -22.43
N GLU A 182 25.98 -7.43 -21.99
CA GLU A 182 26.83 -8.26 -22.83
C GLU A 182 26.32 -9.70 -22.97
N ALA A 183 25.55 -10.17 -21.98
CA ALA A 183 25.05 -11.53 -21.95
C ALA A 183 23.63 -11.60 -21.46
N LYS A 184 22.85 -12.51 -22.03
CA LYS A 184 21.49 -12.80 -21.60
C LYS A 184 21.47 -13.28 -20.16
N SER A 185 20.56 -12.72 -19.37
CA SER A 185 20.30 -13.14 -17.99
C SER A 185 18.94 -13.83 -17.90
N GLU A 186 18.93 -15.01 -17.30
CA GLU A 186 17.74 -15.82 -17.01
C GLU A 186 17.54 -15.96 -15.50
N LYS A 187 16.43 -16.50 -15.05
CA LYS A 187 16.08 -16.71 -13.63
C LYS A 187 15.67 -15.45 -12.86
N CYS A 188 14.78 -14.68 -13.48
CA CYS A 188 14.17 -13.51 -12.83
C CYS A 188 15.20 -12.49 -12.32
N PRO A 189 16.08 -11.97 -13.20
CA PRO A 189 17.08 -11.00 -12.80
C PRO A 189 16.46 -9.71 -12.27
N ILE A 190 17.09 -9.15 -11.25
CA ILE A 190 16.74 -7.85 -10.64
C ILE A 190 17.91 -6.90 -10.83
N CYS A 191 17.65 -5.78 -11.48
CA CYS A 191 18.64 -4.73 -11.71
C CYS A 191 18.41 -3.56 -10.74
N LYS A 192 19.46 -3.13 -10.09
CA LYS A 192 19.46 -1.97 -9.18
C LYS A 192 20.80 -1.24 -9.22
N ILE A 193 20.82 0.00 -8.77
CA ILE A 193 22.07 0.75 -8.64
C ILE A 193 22.79 0.37 -7.32
N VAL A 194 24.05 0.03 -7.42
CA VAL A 194 24.97 -0.17 -6.30
C VAL A 194 26.28 0.52 -6.66
N ASN A 195 26.78 1.39 -5.79
CA ASN A 195 28.01 2.16 -6.03
C ASN A 195 28.03 2.88 -7.40
N ASN A 196 26.91 3.48 -7.79
CA ASN A 196 26.73 4.20 -9.06
C ASN A 196 26.86 3.33 -10.34
N GLU A 197 26.68 2.02 -10.21
CA GLU A 197 26.61 1.09 -11.33
C GLU A 197 25.34 0.23 -11.22
N ILE A 198 24.76 -0.17 -12.37
CA ILE A 198 23.65 -1.11 -12.37
C ILE A 198 24.20 -2.53 -12.19
N VAL A 199 23.79 -3.19 -11.13
CA VAL A 199 24.10 -4.58 -10.80
C VAL A 199 22.88 -5.43 -11.14
N ILE A 200 23.12 -6.61 -11.75
CA ILE A 200 22.11 -7.62 -12.09
C ILE A 200 22.34 -8.81 -11.18
N ASN A 201 21.32 -9.17 -10.40
CA ASN A 201 21.37 -10.29 -9.44
C ASN A 201 20.39 -11.38 -9.90
#